data_c99c135c478849de2043b703f64c56ca
#
_entry.id   c99c135c478849de2043b703f64c56ca
#
_cell.length_a   1.000
_cell.length_b   1.000
_cell.length_c   1.000
_cell.angle_alpha   90.00
_cell.angle_beta   90.00
_cell.angle_gamma   90.00
#
_symmetry.space_group_name_H-M   'P 1'
#
loop_
_entity.id
_entity.type
_entity.pdbx_description
1 polymer ?
#
loop_
_entity_poly.entity_id
_entity_poly.type
_entity_poly.pdbx_seq_one_letter_code
_entity_poly.pdbx_strand_id
1 'polypeptide(L)' 'MMLRIYDKTCKKFFRVSSKVKVGKVGSPRWRAYCARSAKIKGGQGKCSRNQAQRRRWKC' A
#
# COMPACT_ATOMS: atom_id res chain seq x y z
N MET A 1 6.05 -1.15 15.69
CA MET A 1 6.43 -2.41 15.04
C MET A 1 6.20 -2.37 13.55
N MET A 2 7.01 -3.10 12.81
CA MET A 2 6.85 -3.23 11.36
C MET A 2 6.27 -4.60 11.03
N LEU A 3 5.31 -4.63 10.12
CA LEU A 3 4.79 -5.87 9.55
C LEU A 3 5.49 -6.16 8.23
N ARG A 4 5.61 -7.42 7.90
CA ARG A 4 6.02 -7.83 6.56
C ARG A 4 4.80 -8.34 5.81
N ILE A 5 4.62 -7.81 4.60
CA ILE A 5 3.56 -8.28 3.69
C ILE A 5 4.22 -8.91 2.47
N TYR A 6 3.65 -10.01 1.99
CA TYR A 6 4.13 -10.65 0.78
C TYR A 6 3.40 -10.11 -0.42
N ASP A 7 4.15 -9.64 -1.42
CA ASP A 7 3.58 -9.14 -2.67
C ASP A 7 3.78 -10.18 -3.77
N LYS A 8 2.69 -10.79 -4.19
CA LYS A 8 2.71 -11.81 -5.24
C LYS A 8 3.19 -11.27 -6.58
N THR A 9 2.90 -10.00 -6.86
CA THR A 9 3.31 -9.37 -8.12
C THR A 9 4.82 -9.27 -8.23
N CYS A 10 5.49 -8.91 -7.13
CA CYS A 10 6.94 -8.74 -7.09
C CYS A 10 7.66 -9.95 -6.49
N LYS A 11 6.91 -10.93 -5.98
CA LYS A 11 7.43 -12.14 -5.35
C LYS A 11 8.44 -11.84 -4.24
N LYS A 12 8.14 -10.86 -3.40
CA LYS A 12 8.99 -10.51 -2.27
C LYS A 12 8.19 -9.89 -1.14
N PHE A 13 8.81 -9.81 0.05
CA PHE A 13 8.21 -9.19 1.21
C PHE A 13 8.55 -7.71 1.27
N PHE A 14 7.60 -6.92 1.77
CA PHE A 14 7.81 -5.50 2.06
C PHE A 14 7.51 -5.24 3.53
N ARG A 15 8.26 -4.31 4.13
CA ARG A 15 8.02 -3.87 5.50
C ARG A 15 7.05 -2.69 5.48
N VAL A 16 6.01 -2.78 6.28
CA VAL A 16 5.00 -1.72 6.40
C VAL A 16 4.72 -1.45 7.88
N SER A 17 4.25 -0.24 8.18
CA SER A 17 3.93 0.11 9.56
C SER A 17 2.72 -0.69 10.07
N SER A 18 2.86 -1.30 11.24
CA SER A 18 1.76 -2.01 11.88
C SER A 18 0.70 -1.07 12.46
N LYS A 19 1.04 0.22 12.61
CA LYS A 19 0.10 1.22 13.12
C LYS A 19 -0.94 1.62 12.08
N VAL A 20 -0.67 1.39 10.80
CA VAL A 20 -1.57 1.75 9.71
C VAL A 20 -2.41 0.53 9.36
N LYS A 21 -3.68 0.57 9.74
CA LYS A 21 -4.63 -0.48 9.38
C LYS A 21 -5.25 -0.18 8.02
N VAL A 22 -5.47 -1.23 7.23
CA VAL A 22 -6.12 -1.10 5.92
C VAL A 22 -7.55 -0.61 6.14
N GLY A 23 -7.91 0.48 5.47
CA GLY A 23 -9.26 1.02 5.51
C GLY A 23 -10.23 0.17 4.70
N LYS A 24 -11.51 0.21 5.08
CA LYS A 24 -12.56 -0.49 4.34
C LYS A 24 -12.69 0.10 2.94
N VAL A 25 -12.75 -0.75 1.92
CA VAL A 25 -12.95 -0.32 0.53
C VAL A 25 -14.22 0.51 0.40
N GLY A 26 -14.09 1.69 -0.19
CA GLY A 26 -15.20 2.63 -0.34
C GLY A 26 -15.35 3.64 0.79
N SER A 27 -14.63 3.46 1.91
CA SER A 27 -14.68 4.41 3.02
C SER A 27 -13.93 5.70 2.67
N PRO A 28 -14.23 6.83 3.36
CA PRO A 28 -13.48 8.08 3.14
C PRO A 28 -11.98 7.92 3.38
N ARG A 29 -11.60 7.14 4.40
CA ARG A 29 -10.19 6.86 4.69
C ARG A 29 -9.52 6.13 3.53
N TRP A 30 -10.17 5.11 3.00
CA TRP A 30 -9.68 4.35 1.86
C TRP A 30 -9.51 5.24 0.63
N ARG A 31 -10.52 6.08 0.33
CA ARG A 31 -10.46 7.01 -0.80
C ARG A 31 -9.30 8.00 -0.66
N ALA A 32 -9.13 8.56 0.53
CA ALA A 32 -8.05 9.50 0.79
C ALA A 32 -6.68 8.86 0.60
N TYR A 33 -6.51 7.66 1.11
CA TYR A 33 -5.25 6.91 0.96
C TYR A 33 -4.97 6.60 -0.51
N CYS A 34 -5.94 6.08 -1.24
CA CYS A 34 -5.76 5.72 -2.64
C CYS A 34 -5.42 6.93 -3.50
N ALA A 35 -6.10 8.06 -3.25
CA ALA A 35 -5.84 9.30 -3.98
C ALA A 35 -4.43 9.83 -3.70
N ARG A 36 -4.02 9.89 -2.42
CA ARG A 36 -2.70 10.40 -2.04
C ARG A 36 -1.58 9.50 -2.53
N SER A 37 -1.73 8.19 -2.35
CA SER A 37 -0.68 7.25 -2.74
C SER A 37 -0.46 7.19 -4.24
N ALA A 38 -1.48 7.50 -5.04
CA ALA A 38 -1.35 7.55 -6.49
C ALA A 38 -0.46 8.72 -6.95
N LYS A 39 -0.31 9.76 -6.13
CA LYS A 39 0.46 10.97 -6.49
C LYS A 39 1.87 10.98 -5.93
N ILE A 40 2.29 9.96 -5.20
CA ILE A 40 3.63 9.90 -4.62
C ILE A 40 4.65 9.71 -5.74
N LYS A 41 5.56 10.67 -5.87
CA LYS A 41 6.69 10.56 -6.82
C LYS A 41 7.68 9.54 -6.30
N GLY A 42 8.28 8.75 -7.23
CA GLY A 42 9.23 7.72 -6.87
C GLY A 42 8.61 6.43 -6.34
N GLY A 43 7.32 6.46 -6.03
CA GLY A 43 6.59 5.28 -5.56
C GLY A 43 5.76 4.62 -6.66
N GLN A 44 6.06 4.90 -7.92
CA GLN A 44 5.27 4.39 -9.05
C GLN A 44 5.83 3.13 -9.67
N GLY A 45 7.01 2.68 -9.27
CA GLY A 45 7.58 1.44 -9.76
C GLY A 45 6.73 0.24 -9.37
N LYS A 46 6.61 -0.73 -10.28
CA LYS A 46 5.79 -1.92 -10.09
C LYS A 46 6.10 -2.65 -8.77
N CYS A 47 7.36 -2.68 -8.39
CA CYS A 47 7.83 -3.38 -7.19
C CYS A 47 8.22 -2.41 -6.07
N SER A 48 7.66 -1.20 -6.05
CA SER A 48 7.87 -0.27 -4.95
C SER A 48 7.01 -0.66 -3.75
N ARG A 49 7.47 -0.25 -2.55
CA ARG A 49 6.69 -0.46 -1.33
C ARG A 49 5.34 0.25 -1.40
N ASN A 50 5.30 1.43 -2.02
CA ASN A 50 4.05 2.16 -2.17
C ASN A 50 3.03 1.37 -2.98
N GLN A 51 3.44 0.79 -4.10
CA GLN A 51 2.54 -0.02 -4.93
C GLN A 51 2.10 -1.29 -4.23
N ALA A 52 2.98 -1.91 -3.45
CA ALA A 52 2.60 -3.07 -2.65
C ALA A 52 1.51 -2.72 -1.63
N GLN A 53 1.65 -1.58 -0.95
CA GLN A 53 0.64 -1.09 -0.02
C GLN A 53 -0.69 -0.80 -0.73
N ARG A 54 -0.64 -0.18 -1.89
CA ARG A 54 -1.85 0.11 -2.67
C ARG A 54 -2.57 -1.17 -3.07
N ARG A 55 -1.83 -2.21 -3.44
CA ARG A 55 -2.42 -3.52 -3.73
C ARG A 55 -3.07 -4.12 -2.49
N ARG A 56 -2.44 -3.98 -1.32
CA ARG A 56 -3.01 -4.43 -0.05
C ARG A 56 -4.31 -3.71 0.27
N TRP A 57 -4.38 -2.41 -0.04
CA TRP A 57 -5.58 -1.59 0.16
C TRP A 57 -6.62 -1.78 -0.95
N LYS A 58 -6.31 -2.55 -1.97
CA LYS A 58 -7.17 -2.78 -3.13
C LYS A 58 -7.47 -1.48 -3.91
N CYS A 59 -6.52 -0.60 -3.97
CA CYS A 59 -6.60 0.56 -4.85
C CYS A 59 -6.38 0.12 -6.32
#